data_ac9c7e5b6e0dc3e3083476dbc198622e
#
_entry.id   ac9c7e5b6e0dc3e3083476dbc198622e
#
_cell.length_a   1.000
_cell.length_b   1.000
_cell.length_c   1.000
_cell.angle_alpha   90.00
_cell.angle_beta   90.00
_cell.angle_gamma   90.00
#
_symmetry.space_group_name_H-M   'P 1'
#
loop_
_entity.id
_entity.type
_entity.pdbx_description
1 polymer ?
#
loop_
_entity_poly.entity_id
_entity_poly.type
_entity_poly.pdbx_seq_one_letter_code
_entity_poly.pdbx_strand_id
1 'polypeptide(L)'
;STPIKSSAASDVYKRQFIFFTNYESRKGKQLADNPYISLSFVWHKLERQVHIEGKAEKCLDQVSDTYFSSRPYKSKIGARISPQSRVISSRMEIMRAFVKEVFKLAGHEIRRPDNWGGFAVTPTRFEFWQGRESRLHDRIQYILQENGSWKQERLAP
;
A
#
# COMPACT_ATOMS: atom_id res chain seq x y z
N SER A 1 13.71 17.87 2.27
CA SER A 1 12.52 17.07 2.63
C SER A 1 12.64 15.72 1.96
N THR A 2 12.90 14.69 2.72
CA THR A 2 12.97 13.31 2.25
C THR A 2 11.58 12.90 1.78
N PRO A 3 11.41 12.41 0.56
CA PRO A 3 10.12 11.90 0.11
C PRO A 3 9.75 10.69 0.99
N ILE A 4 8.54 10.69 1.52
CA ILE A 4 7.96 9.51 2.16
C ILE A 4 7.92 8.44 1.07
N LYS A 5 8.80 7.45 1.14
CA LYS A 5 8.73 6.29 0.28
C LYS A 5 7.44 5.56 0.64
N SER A 6 6.37 5.80 -0.12
CA SER A 6 5.18 4.95 -0.04
C SER A 6 5.62 3.53 -0.36
N SER A 7 5.17 2.56 0.42
CA SER A 7 5.41 1.14 0.15
C SER A 7 4.63 0.63 -1.07
N ALA A 8 4.04 1.53 -1.86
CA ALA A 8 3.35 1.21 -3.09
C ALA A 8 4.35 1.31 -4.25
N ALA A 9 4.76 0.17 -4.78
CA ALA A 9 5.43 0.10 -6.08
C ALA A 9 4.37 -0.21 -7.14
N SER A 10 4.37 0.53 -8.25
CA SER A 10 3.57 0.15 -9.41
C SER A 10 4.34 -0.90 -10.21
N ASP A 11 3.75 -2.06 -10.40
CA ASP A 11 4.27 -3.03 -11.35
C ASP A 11 3.75 -2.67 -12.75
N VAL A 12 4.57 -1.96 -13.51
CA VAL A 12 4.24 -1.50 -14.87
C VAL A 12 3.94 -2.68 -15.80
N TYR A 13 4.50 -3.86 -15.55
CA TYR A 13 4.32 -5.05 -16.37
C TYR A 13 2.92 -5.64 -16.29
N LYS A 14 2.27 -5.57 -15.10
CA LYS A 14 0.94 -6.13 -14.86
C LYS A 14 -0.17 -5.09 -14.77
N ARG A 15 0.15 -3.80 -14.94
CA ARG A 15 -0.80 -2.68 -14.74
C ARG A 15 -1.48 -2.71 -13.36
N GLN A 16 -0.73 -3.11 -12.31
CA GLN A 16 -1.21 -3.26 -10.95
C GLN A 16 -0.45 -2.32 -10.01
N PHE A 17 -1.11 -1.94 -8.93
CA PHE A 17 -0.48 -1.22 -7.81
C PHE A 17 -0.26 -2.20 -6.67
N ILE A 18 0.99 -2.35 -6.22
CA ILE A 18 1.33 -3.28 -5.16
C ILE A 18 1.66 -2.50 -3.90
N PHE A 19 1.05 -2.91 -2.77
CA PHE A 19 1.44 -2.43 -1.46
C PHE A 19 1.60 -3.60 -0.49
N PHE A 20 2.43 -3.41 0.54
CA PHE A 20 2.76 -4.45 1.49
C PHE A 20 2.28 -4.07 2.90
N THR A 21 1.71 -5.04 3.60
CA THR A 21 1.14 -4.85 4.94
C THR A 21 1.13 -6.15 5.73
N ASN A 22 0.82 -6.04 7.03
CA ASN A 22 0.45 -7.21 7.83
C ASN A 22 -1.00 -7.59 7.50
N TYR A 23 -1.24 -8.85 7.15
CA TYR A 23 -2.56 -9.38 6.79
C TYR A 23 -3.55 -9.38 7.97
N GLU A 24 -3.04 -9.44 9.21
CA GLU A 24 -3.85 -9.34 10.43
C GLU A 24 -4.14 -7.90 10.85
N SER A 25 -3.59 -6.90 10.15
CA SER A 25 -3.92 -5.50 10.40
C SER A 25 -5.38 -5.21 10.08
N ARG A 26 -5.90 -4.08 10.60
CA ARG A 26 -7.28 -3.64 10.28
C ARG A 26 -7.53 -3.64 8.77
N LYS A 27 -6.60 -3.08 8.00
CA LYS A 27 -6.66 -3.05 6.53
C LYS A 27 -6.65 -4.46 5.93
N GLY A 28 -5.75 -5.35 6.41
CA GLY A 28 -5.65 -6.72 5.91
C GLY A 28 -6.94 -7.51 6.12
N LYS A 29 -7.58 -7.37 7.29
CA LYS A 29 -8.87 -7.99 7.60
C LYS A 29 -10.00 -7.42 6.73
N GLN A 30 -10.06 -6.09 6.60
CA GLN A 30 -11.06 -5.44 5.76
C GLN A 30 -10.96 -5.90 4.29
N LEU A 31 -9.74 -6.10 3.78
CA LEU A 31 -9.54 -6.60 2.42
C LEU A 31 -9.85 -8.10 2.26
N ALA A 32 -9.77 -8.88 3.33
CA ALA A 32 -10.21 -10.27 3.32
C ALA A 32 -11.75 -10.37 3.23
N ASP A 33 -12.46 -9.45 3.90
CA ASP A 33 -13.92 -9.41 3.90
C ASP A 33 -14.48 -8.73 2.62
N ASN A 34 -13.81 -7.66 2.16
CA ASN A 34 -14.19 -6.90 0.98
C ASN A 34 -12.93 -6.48 0.21
N PRO A 35 -12.68 -7.07 -0.98
CA PRO A 35 -11.47 -6.83 -1.74
C PRO A 35 -11.45 -5.48 -2.49
N TYR A 36 -12.54 -4.71 -2.49
CA TYR A 36 -12.57 -3.42 -3.15
C TYR A 36 -11.86 -2.35 -2.33
N ILE A 37 -10.99 -1.60 -2.97
CA ILE A 37 -10.12 -0.62 -2.34
C ILE A 37 -10.00 0.64 -3.18
N SER A 38 -9.74 1.75 -2.50
CA SER A 38 -9.28 2.96 -3.16
C SER A 38 -7.89 3.36 -2.67
N LEU A 39 -7.08 3.89 -3.59
CA LEU A 39 -5.75 4.44 -3.33
C LEU A 39 -5.77 5.92 -3.71
N SER A 40 -5.26 6.78 -2.83
CA SER A 40 -5.15 8.22 -3.09
C SER A 40 -3.70 8.66 -3.03
N PHE A 41 -3.27 9.37 -4.07
CA PHE A 41 -1.96 9.99 -4.17
C PHE A 41 -2.15 11.50 -4.24
N VAL A 42 -1.56 12.24 -3.32
CA VAL A 42 -1.78 13.69 -3.18
C VAL A 42 -0.43 14.41 -3.23
N TRP A 43 -0.35 15.39 -4.13
CA TRP A 43 0.77 16.31 -4.27
C TRP A 43 0.32 17.74 -3.91
N HIS A 44 0.34 18.09 -2.64
CA HIS A 44 -0.18 19.36 -2.12
C HIS A 44 0.40 20.59 -2.83
N LYS A 45 1.71 20.62 -3.06
CA LYS A 45 2.38 21.77 -3.72
C LYS A 45 1.98 21.95 -5.19
N LEU A 46 1.50 20.88 -5.84
CA LEU A 46 1.05 20.89 -7.22
C LEU A 46 -0.48 21.00 -7.32
N GLU A 47 -1.17 20.96 -6.18
CA GLU A 47 -2.64 20.90 -6.12
C GLU A 47 -3.19 19.78 -7.00
N ARG A 48 -2.55 18.61 -6.94
CA ARG A 48 -2.91 17.42 -7.72
C ARG A 48 -3.24 16.24 -6.85
N GLN A 49 -4.23 15.48 -7.30
CA GLN A 49 -4.56 14.19 -6.70
C GLN A 49 -4.83 13.17 -7.81
N VAL A 50 -4.42 11.93 -7.56
CA VAL A 50 -4.86 10.76 -8.32
C VAL A 50 -5.58 9.85 -7.36
N HIS A 51 -6.81 9.50 -7.68
CA HIS A 51 -7.62 8.54 -6.96
C HIS A 51 -7.83 7.30 -7.84
N ILE A 52 -7.60 6.13 -7.27
CA ILE A 52 -7.64 4.85 -7.99
C ILE A 52 -8.59 3.94 -7.22
N GLU A 53 -9.57 3.39 -7.91
CA GLU A 53 -10.42 2.34 -7.37
C GLU A 53 -10.11 1.02 -8.08
N GLY A 54 -10.20 -0.07 -7.35
CA GLY A 54 -9.91 -1.38 -7.91
C GLY A 54 -10.13 -2.52 -6.95
N LYS A 55 -9.78 -3.71 -7.39
CA LYS A 55 -9.86 -4.94 -6.61
C LYS A 55 -8.46 -5.36 -6.16
N ALA A 56 -8.31 -5.62 -4.87
CA ALA A 56 -7.07 -6.09 -4.27
C ALA A 56 -7.08 -7.62 -4.13
N GLU A 57 -5.97 -8.24 -4.49
CA GLU A 57 -5.73 -9.68 -4.30
C GLU A 57 -4.36 -9.86 -3.65
N LYS A 58 -4.19 -10.91 -2.83
CA LYS A 58 -2.87 -11.21 -2.27
C LYS A 58 -1.88 -11.54 -3.39
N CYS A 59 -0.69 -10.95 -3.30
CA CYS A 59 0.41 -11.29 -4.18
C CYS A 59 0.87 -12.74 -3.96
N LEU A 60 1.47 -13.32 -4.99
CA LEU A 60 2.22 -14.57 -4.84
C LEU A 60 3.31 -14.41 -3.77
N ASP A 61 3.59 -15.46 -3.04
CA ASP A 61 4.61 -15.47 -1.98
C ASP A 61 5.97 -15.02 -2.49
N GLN A 62 6.37 -15.44 -3.69
CA GLN A 62 7.62 -15.04 -4.31
C GLN A 62 7.77 -13.51 -4.44
N VAL A 63 6.68 -12.78 -4.78
CA VAL A 63 6.68 -11.31 -4.87
C VAL A 63 6.89 -10.70 -3.48
N SER A 64 6.18 -11.24 -2.49
CA SER A 64 6.27 -10.79 -1.10
C SER A 64 7.64 -11.07 -0.50
N ASP A 65 8.23 -12.25 -0.77
CA ASP A 65 9.56 -12.65 -0.30
C ASP A 65 10.66 -11.80 -0.93
N THR A 66 10.58 -11.58 -2.25
CA THR A 66 11.54 -10.71 -2.97
C THR A 66 11.54 -9.30 -2.39
N TYR A 67 10.36 -8.72 -2.22
CA TYR A 67 10.26 -7.38 -1.62
C TYR A 67 10.70 -7.37 -0.16
N PHE A 68 10.32 -8.37 0.64
CA PHE A 68 10.74 -8.45 2.04
C PHE A 68 12.25 -8.53 2.17
N SER A 69 12.90 -9.33 1.32
CA SER A 69 14.35 -9.49 1.29
C SER A 69 15.10 -8.20 0.95
N SER A 70 14.52 -7.34 0.12
CA SER A 70 15.09 -6.03 -0.23
C SER A 70 14.98 -4.97 0.87
N ARG A 71 14.16 -5.20 1.92
CA ARG A 71 13.93 -4.22 2.99
C ARG A 71 15.16 -4.07 3.89
N PRO A 72 15.40 -2.87 4.43
CA PRO A 72 16.43 -2.67 5.45
C PRO A 72 16.21 -3.58 6.68
N TYR A 73 17.30 -4.02 7.30
CA TYR A 73 17.29 -4.90 8.46
C TYR A 73 16.28 -4.50 9.54
N LYS A 74 16.33 -3.25 10.00
CA LYS A 74 15.40 -2.73 11.03
C LYS A 74 13.93 -2.77 10.60
N SER A 75 13.65 -2.61 9.31
CA SER A 75 12.30 -2.70 8.77
C SER A 75 11.78 -4.14 8.71
N LYS A 76 12.67 -5.12 8.49
CA LYS A 76 12.34 -6.55 8.59
C LYS A 76 11.97 -6.93 10.02
N ILE A 77 12.78 -6.51 11.00
CA ILE A 77 12.48 -6.72 12.43
C ILE A 77 11.15 -6.07 12.79
N GLY A 78 10.94 -4.80 12.41
CA GLY A 78 9.68 -4.10 12.68
C GLY A 78 8.44 -4.83 12.15
N ALA A 79 8.53 -5.42 10.94
CA ALA A 79 7.42 -6.18 10.37
C ALA A 79 7.09 -7.45 11.16
N ARG A 80 8.10 -8.09 11.75
CA ARG A 80 7.93 -9.32 12.53
C ARG A 80 7.30 -9.08 13.89
N ILE A 81 7.67 -7.99 14.55
CA ILE A 81 7.27 -7.73 15.95
C ILE A 81 6.01 -6.88 16.08
N SER A 82 5.61 -6.17 15.02
CA SER A 82 4.50 -5.21 15.09
C SER A 82 3.15 -5.92 15.04
N PRO A 83 2.34 -5.87 16.10
CA PRO A 83 0.93 -6.26 16.07
C PRO A 83 0.12 -5.16 15.38
N GLN A 84 0.38 -4.92 14.10
CA GLN A 84 -0.12 -3.78 13.35
C GLN A 84 -1.62 -3.55 13.55
N SER A 85 -2.01 -2.31 13.87
CA SER A 85 -3.39 -1.86 14.15
C SER A 85 -3.99 -2.34 15.46
N ARG A 86 -3.26 -3.07 16.29
CA ARG A 86 -3.73 -3.43 17.65
C ARG A 86 -3.38 -2.33 18.65
N VAL A 87 -4.18 -2.22 19.68
CA VAL A 87 -3.87 -1.35 20.81
C VAL A 87 -2.70 -1.96 21.59
N ILE A 88 -1.74 -1.13 21.95
CA ILE A 88 -0.58 -1.47 22.76
C ILE A 88 -0.53 -0.58 24.00
N SER A 89 0.08 -1.06 25.09
CA SER A 89 0.13 -0.33 26.36
C SER A 89 1.06 0.89 26.29
N SER A 90 2.15 0.79 25.53
CA SER A 90 3.12 1.87 25.39
C SER A 90 4.09 1.65 24.22
N ARG A 91 4.77 2.73 23.81
CA ARG A 91 5.88 2.63 22.87
C ARG A 91 7.00 1.71 23.37
N MET A 92 7.19 1.66 24.68
CA MET A 92 8.23 0.84 25.31
C MET A 92 8.01 -0.66 25.09
N GLU A 93 6.76 -1.10 25.01
CA GLU A 93 6.41 -2.50 24.66
C GLU A 93 7.00 -2.89 23.30
N ILE A 94 6.80 -2.08 22.27
CA ILE A 94 7.36 -2.31 20.93
C ILE A 94 8.90 -2.24 20.94
N MET A 95 9.48 -1.30 21.70
CA MET A 95 10.93 -1.17 21.78
C MET A 95 11.58 -2.40 22.42
N ARG A 96 10.98 -2.92 23.49
CA ARG A 96 11.45 -4.17 24.14
C ARG A 96 11.34 -5.37 23.20
N ALA A 97 10.22 -5.51 22.48
CA ALA A 97 10.03 -6.54 21.48
C ALA A 97 11.08 -6.44 20.37
N PHE A 98 11.37 -5.21 19.90
CA PHE A 98 12.37 -4.95 18.88
C PHE A 98 13.77 -5.40 19.33
N VAL A 99 14.21 -4.98 20.52
CA VAL A 99 15.52 -5.34 21.06
C VAL A 99 15.63 -6.86 21.22
N LYS A 100 14.60 -7.50 21.79
CA LYS A 100 14.56 -8.97 21.96
C LYS A 100 14.69 -9.69 20.63
N GLU A 101 13.98 -9.24 19.58
CA GLU A 101 14.02 -9.89 18.25
C GLU A 101 15.35 -9.66 17.56
N VAL A 102 15.98 -8.48 17.72
CA VAL A 102 17.35 -8.21 17.22
C VAL A 102 18.34 -9.20 17.81
N PHE A 103 18.35 -9.42 19.12
CA PHE A 103 19.24 -10.38 19.75
C PHE A 103 18.95 -11.82 19.31
N LYS A 104 17.68 -12.19 19.20
CA LYS A 104 17.27 -13.54 18.76
C LYS A 104 17.73 -13.86 17.34
N LEU A 105 17.73 -12.85 16.45
CA LEU A 105 18.03 -13.00 15.03
C LEU A 105 19.46 -12.56 14.64
N ALA A 106 20.29 -12.23 15.63
CA ALA A 106 21.68 -11.85 15.37
C ALA A 106 22.42 -12.97 14.61
N GLY A 107 22.97 -12.62 13.45
CA GLY A 107 23.67 -13.59 12.58
C GLY A 107 22.77 -14.54 11.77
N HIS A 108 21.46 -14.41 11.85
CA HIS A 108 20.53 -15.25 11.09
C HIS A 108 19.84 -14.48 9.98
N GLU A 109 19.45 -15.18 8.94
CA GLU A 109 18.59 -14.63 7.89
C GLU A 109 17.20 -14.33 8.44
N ILE A 110 16.71 -13.11 8.15
CA ILE A 110 15.37 -12.70 8.57
C ILE A 110 14.38 -13.07 7.48
N ARG A 111 13.62 -14.12 7.71
CA ARG A 111 12.56 -14.58 6.83
C ARG A 111 11.29 -13.74 7.03
N ARG A 112 10.52 -13.58 5.95
CA ARG A 112 9.21 -12.94 5.98
C ARG A 112 8.26 -13.70 6.91
N PRO A 113 7.52 -13.02 7.81
CA PRO A 113 6.48 -13.68 8.59
C PRO A 113 5.27 -13.99 7.69
N ASP A 114 4.57 -15.09 7.98
CA ASP A 114 3.44 -15.58 7.16
C ASP A 114 2.27 -14.59 7.13
N ASN A 115 2.11 -13.82 8.19
CA ASN A 115 1.08 -12.79 8.30
C ASN A 115 1.46 -11.46 7.64
N TRP A 116 2.53 -11.40 6.82
CA TRP A 116 2.97 -10.19 6.15
C TRP A 116 3.22 -10.44 4.67
N GLY A 117 2.74 -9.55 3.81
CA GLY A 117 2.97 -9.67 2.38
C GLY A 117 2.30 -8.56 1.58
N GLY A 118 2.25 -8.75 0.27
CA GLY A 118 1.71 -7.82 -0.69
C GLY A 118 0.24 -8.04 -1.02
N PHE A 119 -0.42 -6.94 -1.38
CA PHE A 119 -1.65 -6.94 -2.15
C PHE A 119 -1.40 -6.25 -3.48
N ALA A 120 -1.84 -6.88 -4.57
CA ALA A 120 -1.87 -6.32 -5.90
C ALA A 120 -3.27 -5.78 -6.18
N VAL A 121 -3.35 -4.50 -6.54
CA VAL A 121 -4.61 -3.82 -6.87
C VAL A 121 -4.71 -3.73 -8.38
N THR A 122 -5.72 -4.40 -8.95
CA THR A 122 -6.09 -4.25 -10.35
C THR A 122 -7.08 -3.09 -10.46
N PRO A 123 -6.69 -1.97 -11.09
CA PRO A 123 -7.53 -0.79 -11.15
C PRO A 123 -8.72 -0.99 -12.09
N THR A 124 -9.86 -0.46 -11.70
CA THR A 124 -11.08 -0.40 -12.51
C THR A 124 -11.49 1.04 -12.81
N ARG A 125 -11.00 2.00 -12.01
CA ARG A 125 -11.25 3.43 -12.21
C ARG A 125 -10.06 4.26 -11.77
N PHE A 126 -9.78 5.33 -12.52
CA PHE A 126 -8.87 6.41 -12.15
C PHE A 126 -9.63 7.72 -12.15
N GLU A 127 -9.33 8.60 -11.21
CA GLU A 127 -9.70 10.00 -11.26
C GLU A 127 -8.45 10.85 -11.07
N PHE A 128 -8.21 11.74 -12.01
CA PHE A 128 -7.16 12.77 -11.97
C PHE A 128 -7.81 14.09 -11.61
N TRP A 129 -7.38 14.68 -10.51
CA TRP A 129 -7.86 15.95 -10.02
C TRP A 129 -6.74 17.00 -10.06
N GLN A 130 -7.06 18.19 -10.55
CA GLN A 130 -6.17 19.34 -10.55
C GLN A 130 -6.91 20.53 -9.92
N GLY A 131 -6.30 21.14 -8.88
CA GLY A 131 -6.78 22.37 -8.27
C GLY A 131 -6.77 23.53 -9.26
N ARG A 132 -7.82 24.34 -9.22
CA ARG A 132 -7.99 25.57 -9.99
C ARG A 132 -8.66 26.61 -9.12
N GLU A 133 -8.47 27.90 -9.49
CA GLU A 133 -9.14 29.02 -8.86
C GLU A 133 -10.66 28.88 -8.93
N SER A 134 -11.34 29.60 -8.04
CA SER A 134 -12.81 29.67 -7.98
C SER A 134 -13.50 28.32 -7.84
N ARG A 135 -12.79 27.28 -7.33
CA ARG A 135 -13.27 25.89 -7.21
C ARG A 135 -13.66 25.21 -8.53
N LEU A 136 -13.24 25.76 -9.65
CA LEU A 136 -13.46 25.18 -10.99
C LEU A 136 -12.39 24.15 -11.32
N HIS A 137 -12.26 23.12 -10.47
CA HIS A 137 -11.22 22.10 -10.55
C HIS A 137 -11.38 21.24 -11.80
N ASP A 138 -10.25 20.85 -12.41
CA ASP A 138 -10.27 19.85 -13.46
C ASP A 138 -10.37 18.46 -12.85
N ARG A 139 -11.33 17.66 -13.32
CA ARG A 139 -11.53 16.29 -12.91
C ARG A 139 -11.73 15.43 -14.14
N ILE A 140 -10.79 14.51 -14.39
CA ILE A 140 -10.84 13.56 -15.49
C ILE A 140 -10.86 12.17 -14.91
N GLN A 141 -11.86 11.37 -15.26
CA GLN A 141 -11.91 9.97 -14.88
C GLN A 141 -11.69 9.05 -16.07
N TYR A 142 -11.17 7.88 -15.78
CA TYR A 142 -11.07 6.75 -16.69
C TYR A 142 -11.75 5.55 -16.02
N ILE A 143 -12.67 4.92 -16.75
CA ILE A 143 -13.43 3.75 -16.27
C ILE A 143 -13.11 2.58 -17.19
N LEU A 144 -12.65 1.45 -16.60
CA LEU A 144 -12.43 0.20 -17.32
C LEU A 144 -13.74 -0.36 -17.83
N GLN A 145 -13.82 -0.63 -19.12
CA GLN A 145 -14.98 -1.22 -19.76
C GLN A 145 -14.85 -2.76 -19.82
N GLU A 146 -15.96 -3.47 -20.03
CA GLU A 146 -15.99 -4.93 -20.14
C GLU A 146 -15.09 -5.47 -21.26
N ASN A 147 -14.92 -4.71 -22.35
CA ASN A 147 -14.05 -5.06 -23.46
C ASN A 147 -12.55 -4.78 -23.19
N GLY A 148 -12.18 -4.36 -21.96
CA GLY A 148 -10.82 -4.03 -21.57
C GLY A 148 -10.32 -2.66 -22.00
N SER A 149 -11.12 -1.86 -22.70
CA SER A 149 -10.79 -0.46 -23.03
C SER A 149 -11.08 0.48 -21.86
N TRP A 150 -10.49 1.69 -21.91
CA TRP A 150 -10.72 2.73 -20.92
C TRP A 150 -11.58 3.84 -21.52
N LYS A 151 -12.74 4.11 -20.92
CA LYS A 151 -13.57 5.25 -21.24
C LYS A 151 -13.12 6.46 -20.45
N GLN A 152 -12.78 7.54 -21.15
CA GLN A 152 -12.45 8.82 -20.51
C GLN A 152 -13.67 9.72 -20.43
N GLU A 153 -13.83 10.38 -19.27
CA GLU A 153 -14.92 11.32 -19.04
C GLU A 153 -14.43 12.51 -18.19
N ARG A 154 -15.06 13.68 -18.35
CA ARG A 154 -14.83 14.83 -17.50
C ARG A 154 -15.96 14.91 -16.46
N LEU A 155 -15.56 15.09 -15.20
CA LEU A 155 -16.51 15.32 -14.09
C LEU A 155 -16.65 16.80 -13.80
N ALA A 156 -17.82 17.18 -13.33
CA ALA A 156 -18.02 18.49 -12.74
C ALA A 156 -17.15 18.66 -11.47
N PRO A 157 -16.65 19.88 -11.20
CA PRO A 157 -15.85 20.19 -10.01
C PRO A 157 -16.63 20.03 -8.70
#